data_247f6718bb78552352db0730bae4a6ed
#
_entry.id   247f6718bb78552352db0730bae4a6ed
#
_cell.length_a   1.000
_cell.length_b   1.000
_cell.length_c   1.000
_cell.angle_alpha   90.00
_cell.angle_beta   90.00
_cell.angle_gamma   90.00
#
_symmetry.space_group_name_H-M   'P 1'
#
loop_
_entity.id
_entity.type
_entity.pdbx_description
1 polymer ?
#
loop_
_entity_poly.entity_id
_entity_poly.type
_entity_poly.pdbx_seq_one_letter_code
_entity_poly.pdbx_strand_id
1 'polypeptide(L)'
;MYVNISSDVFIIKITLIFLAAPNDEKAEIELTYNWDGDELGEGSRNFGHLAYRVDNIYDFCQKLMNYGVEINRPPRDGNMAFIKSPDGISIELLQNGDPLEIKEPWSSMKNIGTW
;
A
#
# COMPACT_ATOMS: atom_id res chain seq x y z
N MET A 1 -13.75 -19.39 -2.55
CA MET A 1 -12.90 -18.26 -2.98
C MET A 1 -13.78 -17.31 -3.78
N TYR A 2 -13.85 -16.08 -3.33
CA TYR A 2 -14.57 -15.03 -4.05
C TYR A 2 -13.56 -14.31 -4.95
N VAL A 3 -13.87 -14.18 -6.24
CA VAL A 3 -13.02 -13.45 -7.20
C VAL A 3 -13.73 -12.17 -7.58
N ASN A 4 -13.18 -11.04 -7.20
CA ASN A 4 -13.64 -9.74 -7.67
C ASN A 4 -12.60 -9.20 -8.67
N ILE A 5 -12.97 -9.03 -9.92
CA ILE A 5 -12.12 -8.42 -10.94
C ILE A 5 -12.45 -6.93 -10.93
N SER A 6 -11.59 -6.12 -10.34
CA SER A 6 -11.73 -4.68 -10.44
C SER A 6 -10.92 -4.16 -11.64
N SER A 7 -11.60 -3.40 -12.46
CA SER A 7 -11.22 -2.53 -13.58
C SER A 7 -9.76 -2.52 -14.05
N ASP A 8 -9.59 -2.79 -15.33
CA ASP A 8 -8.40 -2.44 -16.10
C ASP A 8 -8.09 -0.94 -15.95
N VAL A 9 -6.91 -0.62 -15.44
CA VAL A 9 -6.45 0.77 -15.38
C VAL A 9 -5.64 1.05 -16.63
N PHE A 10 -6.31 1.55 -17.68
CA PHE A 10 -5.74 1.73 -19.02
C PHE A 10 -4.51 2.63 -19.07
N ILE A 11 -4.38 3.61 -18.15
CA ILE A 11 -3.23 4.54 -18.14
C ILE A 11 -1.93 3.84 -17.73
N ILE A 12 -1.99 2.90 -16.78
CA ILE A 12 -0.84 2.16 -16.27
C ILE A 12 -0.79 0.71 -16.74
N LYS A 13 -1.75 0.29 -17.57
CA LYS A 13 -1.81 -1.02 -18.20
C LYS A 13 -1.62 -2.19 -17.23
N ILE A 14 -2.41 -2.24 -16.20
CA ILE A 14 -2.46 -3.32 -15.22
C ILE A 14 -3.87 -3.89 -15.07
N THR A 15 -3.93 -5.14 -14.67
CA THR A 15 -5.15 -5.79 -14.20
C THR A 15 -4.96 -6.18 -12.75
N LEU A 16 -5.89 -5.80 -11.89
CA LEU A 16 -5.93 -6.19 -10.47
C LEU A 16 -6.99 -7.27 -10.27
N ILE A 17 -6.62 -8.34 -9.58
CA ILE A 17 -7.51 -9.43 -9.21
C ILE A 17 -7.49 -9.58 -7.70
N PHE A 18 -8.64 -9.47 -7.06
CA PHE A 18 -8.79 -9.61 -5.62
C PHE A 18 -9.37 -10.98 -5.28
N LEU A 19 -8.72 -11.69 -4.38
CA LEU A 19 -9.13 -12.99 -3.87
C LEU A 19 -9.40 -12.89 -2.37
N ALA A 20 -10.57 -13.33 -1.94
CA ALA A 20 -10.91 -13.42 -0.52
C ALA A 20 -11.31 -14.84 -0.14
N ALA A 21 -11.12 -15.21 1.12
CA ALA A 21 -11.63 -16.47 1.64
C ALA A 21 -13.16 -16.40 1.79
N PRO A 22 -13.85 -17.53 1.67
CA PRO A 22 -15.29 -17.56 1.95
C PRO A 22 -15.58 -17.05 3.36
N ASN A 23 -16.55 -16.14 3.49
CA ASN A 23 -16.96 -15.52 4.75
C ASN A 23 -15.93 -14.60 5.41
N ASP A 24 -14.87 -14.21 4.70
CA ASP A 24 -13.90 -13.20 5.15
C ASP A 24 -13.66 -12.16 4.05
N GLU A 25 -14.59 -11.23 3.92
CA GLU A 25 -14.51 -10.15 2.92
C GLU A 25 -13.56 -9.02 3.35
N LYS A 26 -12.95 -9.11 4.53
CA LYS A 26 -12.07 -8.07 5.08
C LYS A 26 -10.59 -8.29 4.77
N ALA A 27 -10.21 -9.53 4.44
CA ALA A 27 -8.84 -9.88 4.07
C ALA A 27 -8.80 -10.36 2.63
N GLU A 28 -8.01 -9.68 1.80
CA GLU A 28 -7.90 -9.94 0.37
C GLU A 28 -6.45 -10.16 -0.03
N ILE A 29 -6.24 -11.03 -1.03
CA ILE A 29 -4.98 -11.10 -1.76
C ILE A 29 -5.19 -10.35 -3.07
N GLU A 30 -4.42 -9.30 -3.30
CA GLU A 30 -4.38 -8.58 -4.57
C GLU A 30 -3.29 -9.18 -5.47
N LEU A 31 -3.70 -9.68 -6.63
CA LEU A 31 -2.79 -10.07 -7.69
C LEU A 31 -2.71 -8.97 -8.73
N THR A 32 -1.51 -8.51 -9.03
CA THR A 32 -1.28 -7.48 -10.06
C THR A 32 -0.68 -8.13 -11.30
N TYR A 33 -1.38 -8.02 -12.42
CA TYR A 33 -0.88 -8.41 -13.74
C TYR A 33 -0.51 -7.17 -14.54
N ASN A 34 0.76 -7.04 -14.90
CA ASN A 34 1.27 -5.96 -15.75
C ASN A 34 1.19 -6.39 -17.23
N TRP A 35 0.47 -5.62 -18.04
CA TRP A 35 0.21 -5.99 -19.44
C TRP A 35 1.48 -5.99 -20.30
N ASP A 36 2.35 -5.01 -20.07
CA ASP A 36 3.59 -4.83 -20.83
C ASP A 36 4.82 -5.24 -20.00
N GLY A 37 4.63 -5.96 -18.89
CA GLY A 37 5.71 -6.38 -18.01
C GLY A 37 6.42 -7.62 -18.51
N ASP A 38 7.75 -7.63 -18.38
CA ASP A 38 8.54 -8.84 -18.56
C ASP A 38 8.28 -9.83 -17.41
N GLU A 39 8.55 -11.10 -17.64
CA GLU A 39 8.55 -12.09 -16.56
C GLU A 39 9.53 -11.68 -15.46
N LEU A 40 9.13 -11.90 -14.20
CA LEU A 40 10.00 -11.64 -13.07
C LEU A 40 11.25 -12.51 -13.17
N GLY A 41 12.40 -11.86 -13.32
CA GLY A 41 13.68 -12.54 -13.35
C GLY A 41 14.05 -13.18 -12.01
N GLU A 42 15.06 -14.03 -12.03
CA GLU A 42 15.63 -14.61 -10.80
C GLU A 42 16.08 -13.50 -9.85
N GLY A 43 15.65 -13.60 -8.59
CA GLY A 43 15.91 -12.57 -7.57
C GLY A 43 14.94 -11.39 -7.57
N SER A 44 13.97 -11.34 -8.49
CA SER A 44 12.90 -10.35 -8.47
C SER A 44 11.92 -10.60 -7.32
N ARG A 45 11.37 -9.50 -6.80
CA ARG A 45 10.41 -9.57 -5.70
C ARG A 45 9.03 -10.00 -6.20
N ASN A 46 8.65 -11.26 -5.92
CA ASN A 46 7.32 -11.78 -6.22
C ASN A 46 6.26 -11.30 -5.25
N PHE A 47 6.66 -11.14 -3.97
CA PHE A 47 5.80 -10.62 -2.93
C PHE A 47 5.84 -9.09 -2.95
N GLY A 48 4.68 -8.45 -3.08
CA GLY A 48 4.55 -7.01 -3.08
C GLY A 48 4.69 -6.41 -1.67
N HIS A 49 3.57 -6.27 -0.97
CA HIS A 49 3.51 -5.69 0.37
C HIS A 49 2.31 -6.22 1.15
N LEU A 50 2.31 -6.00 2.45
CA LEU A 50 1.14 -6.12 3.30
C LEU A 50 0.41 -4.77 3.33
N ALA A 51 -0.91 -4.78 3.39
CA ALA A 51 -1.70 -3.55 3.51
C ALA A 51 -2.60 -3.62 4.75
N TYR A 52 -2.63 -2.52 5.51
CA TYR A 52 -3.47 -2.38 6.70
C TYR A 52 -4.23 -1.06 6.67
N ARG A 53 -5.50 -1.11 7.07
CA ARG A 53 -6.30 0.11 7.28
C ARG A 53 -6.11 0.63 8.70
N VAL A 54 -6.02 1.95 8.83
CA VAL A 54 -5.87 2.67 10.09
C VAL A 54 -6.90 3.79 10.18
N ASP A 55 -7.36 4.11 11.38
CA ASP A 55 -8.44 5.07 11.58
C ASP A 55 -8.04 6.53 11.31
N ASN A 56 -6.78 6.88 11.57
CA ASN A 56 -6.21 8.18 11.26
C ASN A 56 -4.77 8.00 10.81
N ILE A 57 -4.53 8.12 9.51
CA ILE A 57 -3.21 7.83 8.93
C ILE A 57 -2.13 8.80 9.40
N TYR A 58 -2.47 10.07 9.67
CA TYR A 58 -1.51 11.05 10.15
C TYR A 58 -1.05 10.74 11.58
N ASP A 59 -2.01 10.48 12.47
CA ASP A 59 -1.71 10.16 13.86
C ASP A 59 -0.94 8.84 13.98
N PHE A 60 -1.30 7.87 13.14
CA PHE A 60 -0.63 6.58 13.11
C PHE A 60 0.81 6.70 12.61
N CYS A 61 1.04 7.42 11.51
CA CYS A 61 2.39 7.70 11.01
C CYS A 61 3.23 8.50 12.03
N GLN A 62 2.63 9.49 12.70
CA GLN A 62 3.32 10.24 13.75
C GLN A 62 3.73 9.34 14.92
N LYS A 63 2.84 8.45 15.34
CA LYS A 63 3.14 7.48 16.39
C LYS A 63 4.30 6.54 15.99
N LEU A 64 4.31 6.06 14.76
CA LEU A 64 5.41 5.23 14.24
C LEU A 64 6.73 5.99 14.24
N MET A 65 6.75 7.25 13.78
CA MET A 65 7.95 8.09 13.81
C MET A 65 8.47 8.30 15.24
N ASN A 66 7.58 8.46 16.21
CA ASN A 66 7.95 8.59 17.62
C ASN A 66 8.60 7.31 18.18
N TYR A 67 8.32 6.15 17.59
CA TYR A 67 8.99 4.88 17.88
C TYR A 67 10.24 4.63 17.02
N GLY A 68 10.66 5.60 16.21
CA GLY A 68 11.85 5.50 15.37
C GLY A 68 11.63 4.76 14.04
N VAL A 69 10.38 4.56 13.65
CA VAL A 69 10.07 3.98 12.32
C VAL A 69 10.15 5.06 11.25
N GLU A 70 10.89 4.79 10.19
CA GLU A 70 10.96 5.66 9.02
C GLU A 70 9.71 5.52 8.16
N ILE A 71 9.12 6.65 7.76
CA ILE A 71 8.02 6.66 6.80
C ILE A 71 8.60 6.80 5.39
N ASN A 72 8.66 5.69 4.67
CA ASN A 72 9.27 5.66 3.33
C ASN A 72 8.47 6.48 2.31
N ARG A 73 7.15 6.31 2.27
CA ARG A 73 6.23 7.18 1.53
C ARG A 73 5.28 7.85 2.51
N PRO A 74 5.42 9.17 2.72
CA PRO A 74 4.50 9.91 3.60
C PRO A 74 3.07 9.96 3.06
N PRO A 75 2.07 10.09 3.95
CA PRO A 75 0.66 10.15 3.57
C PRO A 75 0.28 11.55 3.03
N ARG A 76 0.90 12.00 1.92
CA ARG A 76 0.70 13.33 1.33
C ARG A 76 -0.73 13.60 0.89
N ASP A 77 -1.42 12.54 0.49
CA ASP A 77 -2.78 12.56 -0.02
C ASP A 77 -3.85 12.32 1.07
N GLY A 78 -3.41 12.18 2.33
CA GLY A 78 -4.31 11.84 3.43
C GLY A 78 -4.86 10.42 3.40
N ASN A 79 -4.34 9.57 2.51
CA ASN A 79 -4.92 8.26 2.24
C ASN A 79 -3.95 7.10 2.38
N MET A 80 -2.70 7.24 1.93
CA MET A 80 -1.76 6.13 1.80
C MET A 80 -0.36 6.49 2.27
N ALA A 81 0.27 5.59 3.01
CA ALA A 81 1.68 5.66 3.39
C ALA A 81 2.37 4.31 3.22
N PHE A 82 3.68 4.31 3.10
CA PHE A 82 4.49 3.08 3.13
C PHE A 82 5.59 3.17 4.18
N ILE A 83 5.78 2.05 4.86
CA ILE A 83 6.88 1.78 5.80
C ILE A 83 7.50 0.44 5.48
N LYS A 84 8.58 0.09 6.15
CA LYS A 84 9.16 -1.27 6.15
C LYS A 84 9.23 -1.85 7.54
N SER A 85 9.03 -3.16 7.64
CA SER A 85 9.35 -3.91 8.84
C SER A 85 10.87 -3.99 9.04
N PRO A 86 11.36 -4.37 10.23
CA PRO A 86 12.79 -4.62 10.46
C PRO A 86 13.40 -5.65 9.50
N ASP A 87 12.60 -6.59 9.01
CA ASP A 87 13.01 -7.61 8.04
C ASP A 87 12.94 -7.15 6.58
N GLY A 88 12.58 -5.88 6.36
CA GLY A 88 12.50 -5.31 5.01
C GLY A 88 11.20 -5.58 4.26
N ILE A 89 10.16 -6.10 4.94
CA ILE A 89 8.85 -6.29 4.33
C ILE A 89 8.17 -4.93 4.16
N SER A 90 7.76 -4.62 2.94
CA SER A 90 6.99 -3.41 2.64
C SER A 90 5.60 -3.49 3.25
N ILE A 91 5.17 -2.44 3.90
CA ILE A 91 3.86 -2.34 4.53
C ILE A 91 3.17 -1.05 4.08
N GLU A 92 2.03 -1.21 3.43
CA GLU A 92 1.14 -0.12 3.07
C GLU A 92 0.19 0.19 4.22
N LEU A 93 0.04 1.45 4.54
CA LEU A 93 -0.97 1.95 5.46
C LEU A 93 -2.02 2.72 4.67
N LEU A 94 -3.28 2.38 4.84
CA LEU A 94 -4.41 2.99 4.17
C LEU A 94 -5.35 3.65 5.18
N GLN A 95 -5.81 4.85 4.84
CA GLN A 95 -6.85 5.51 5.62
C GLN A 95 -8.13 4.67 5.61
N ASN A 96 -8.74 4.46 6.77
CA ASN A 96 -10.06 3.86 6.87
C ASN A 96 -11.12 4.92 6.51
N GLY A 97 -12.00 4.62 5.55
CA GLY A 97 -12.97 5.57 5.01
C GLY A 97 -12.35 6.53 3.98
N ASP A 98 -12.88 7.74 3.93
CA ASP A 98 -12.44 8.76 2.98
C ASP A 98 -11.03 9.30 3.32
N PRO A 99 -10.25 9.75 2.31
CA PRO A 99 -8.99 10.42 2.54
C PRO A 99 -9.16 11.62 3.49
N LEU A 100 -8.21 11.81 4.40
CA LEU A 100 -8.19 12.96 5.28
C LEU A 100 -7.80 14.23 4.51
N GLU A 101 -8.17 15.39 5.04
CA GLU A 101 -7.77 16.67 4.47
C GLU A 101 -6.23 16.78 4.38
N ILE A 102 -5.75 17.22 3.22
CA ILE A 102 -4.32 17.39 2.97
C ILE A 102 -3.76 18.47 3.88
N LYS A 103 -2.70 18.15 4.62
CA LYS A 103 -2.07 19.09 5.56
C LYS A 103 -0.56 18.93 5.66
N GLU A 104 0.09 20.00 6.04
CA GLU A 104 1.50 20.00 6.45
C GLU A 104 1.70 19.34 7.83
N PRO A 105 2.88 18.75 8.09
CA PRO A 105 4.05 18.67 7.18
C PRO A 105 3.96 17.57 6.12
N TRP A 106 2.93 16.74 6.14
CA TRP A 106 2.81 15.52 5.32
C TRP A 106 2.79 15.81 3.83
N SER A 107 2.11 16.88 3.41
CA SER A 107 1.94 17.24 2.00
C SER A 107 3.26 17.56 1.30
N SER A 108 4.23 18.13 2.02
CA SER A 108 5.54 18.49 1.49
C SER A 108 6.65 17.47 1.77
N MET A 109 6.39 16.44 2.58
CA MET A 109 7.40 15.42 2.91
C MET A 109 7.77 14.60 1.68
N LYS A 110 9.08 14.38 1.53
CA LYS A 110 9.64 13.57 0.43
C LYS A 110 9.65 12.08 0.79
N ASN A 111 9.70 11.24 -0.24
CA ASN A 111 9.98 9.81 -0.07
C ASN A 111 11.40 9.59 0.45
N ILE A 112 11.57 8.55 1.25
CA ILE A 112 12.86 8.11 1.78
C ILE A 112 13.08 6.66 1.37
N GLY A 113 14.18 6.38 0.69
CA GLY A 113 14.51 5.04 0.24
C GLY A 113 13.50 4.45 -0.76
N THR A 114 13.34 3.15 -0.70
CA THR A 114 12.41 2.35 -1.53
C THR A 114 11.52 1.50 -0.64
N TRP A 115 10.33 1.15 -1.13
CA TRP A 115 9.37 0.32 -0.42
C TRP A 115 8.73 -0.72 -1.34
#